data_ab881a88e8235d40ccaca4c524441784
#
_entry.id   ab881a88e8235d40ccaca4c524441784
#
_cell.length_a   1.000
_cell.length_b   1.000
_cell.length_c   1.000
_cell.angle_alpha   90.00
_cell.angle_beta   90.00
_cell.angle_gamma   90.00
#
_symmetry.space_group_name_H-M   'P 1'
#
loop_
_entity.id
_entity.type
_entity.pdbx_description
1 polymer ?
#
loop_
_entity_poly.entity_id
_entity_poly.type
_entity_poly.pdbx_seq_one_letter_code
_entity_poly.pdbx_strand_id
1 'polypeptide(L)'
;MTSSSRQVLQDCKIALSMLEDDMNSETWRVHWAAAVALSRAVGHILHKVDAVNDTRTQNIVNAKFKEWKSSAEEHQIFREFIEKERNNLLKEYRTDVHPHSSTGLEFEYTLKPFDGGPLKKFRNITVLDENIYRPMIEGPYEGGDARDVLQEAITWWENQLDEIDWLAATSEQ
;
A
#
# COMPACT_ATOMS: atom_id res chain seq x y z
N MET A 1 -8.43 -18.99 -14.01
CA MET A 1 -8.80 -19.62 -12.75
C MET A 1 -8.99 -18.62 -11.61
N THR A 2 -8.17 -17.61 -11.50
CA THR A 2 -8.22 -16.58 -10.42
C THR A 2 -9.04 -15.34 -10.80
N SER A 3 -10.16 -15.50 -11.51
CA SER A 3 -10.87 -14.35 -12.13
C SER A 3 -11.51 -13.40 -11.10
N SER A 4 -12.12 -13.94 -10.04
CA SER A 4 -12.76 -13.13 -9.02
C SER A 4 -11.73 -12.38 -8.19
N SER A 5 -10.60 -13.02 -7.88
CA SER A 5 -9.48 -12.40 -7.18
C SER A 5 -8.83 -11.27 -8.01
N ARG A 6 -8.70 -11.47 -9.32
CA ARG A 6 -8.19 -10.44 -10.24
C ARG A 6 -9.14 -9.25 -10.35
N GLN A 7 -10.46 -9.48 -10.28
CA GLN A 7 -11.41 -8.38 -10.24
C GLN A 7 -11.23 -7.55 -8.96
N VAL A 8 -11.11 -8.18 -7.79
CA VAL A 8 -10.85 -7.49 -6.52
C VAL A 8 -9.52 -6.73 -6.58
N LEU A 9 -8.49 -7.32 -7.20
CA LEU A 9 -7.20 -6.66 -7.38
C LEU A 9 -7.33 -5.43 -8.31
N GLN A 10 -8.18 -5.50 -9.33
CA GLN A 10 -8.47 -4.34 -10.19
C GLN A 10 -9.19 -3.23 -9.40
N ASP A 11 -10.13 -3.58 -8.52
CA ASP A 11 -10.78 -2.61 -7.63
C ASP A 11 -9.77 -1.97 -6.66
N CYS A 12 -8.77 -2.74 -6.18
CA CYS A 12 -7.68 -2.22 -5.37
C CYS A 12 -6.82 -1.20 -6.14
N LYS A 13 -6.53 -1.44 -7.44
CA LYS A 13 -5.83 -0.48 -8.30
C LYS A 13 -6.62 0.82 -8.50
N ILE A 14 -7.93 0.71 -8.64
CA ILE A 14 -8.80 1.90 -8.73
C ILE A 14 -8.74 2.69 -7.42
N ALA A 15 -8.78 2.00 -6.26
CA ALA A 15 -8.66 2.66 -4.97
C ALA A 15 -7.29 3.36 -4.80
N LEU A 16 -6.20 2.76 -5.29
CA LEU A 16 -4.88 3.42 -5.32
C LEU A 16 -4.91 4.70 -6.18
N SER A 17 -5.48 4.63 -7.38
CA SER A 17 -5.63 5.81 -8.25
C SER A 17 -6.41 6.94 -7.57
N MET A 18 -7.46 6.60 -6.80
CA MET A 18 -8.19 7.60 -6.01
C MET A 18 -7.34 8.24 -4.91
N LEU A 19 -6.41 7.48 -4.29
CA LEU A 19 -5.48 8.01 -3.30
C LEU A 19 -4.46 8.97 -3.89
N GLU A 20 -4.06 8.79 -5.16
CA GLU A 20 -3.14 9.69 -5.86
C GLU A 20 -3.79 11.06 -6.12
N ASP A 21 -5.07 11.06 -6.46
CA ASP A 21 -5.80 12.27 -6.85
C ASP A 21 -6.44 13.01 -5.65
N ASP A 22 -6.53 12.36 -4.47
CA ASP A 22 -7.30 12.87 -3.34
C ASP A 22 -6.50 13.81 -2.45
N MET A 23 -6.85 15.10 -2.50
CA MET A 23 -6.25 16.17 -1.69
C MET A 23 -6.88 16.30 -0.30
N ASN A 24 -8.05 15.70 -0.06
CA ASN A 24 -8.77 15.82 1.21
C ASN A 24 -8.39 14.68 2.17
N SER A 25 -7.85 15.01 3.33
CA SER A 25 -7.40 14.02 4.33
C SER A 25 -8.52 13.12 4.87
N GLU A 26 -9.76 13.57 4.90
CA GLU A 26 -10.89 12.75 5.38
C GLU A 26 -11.30 11.70 4.35
N THR A 27 -11.46 12.11 3.09
CA THR A 27 -11.77 11.20 1.99
C THR A 27 -10.59 10.28 1.69
N TRP A 28 -9.37 10.78 1.75
CA TRP A 28 -8.14 9.99 1.62
C TRP A 28 -8.12 8.82 2.61
N ARG A 29 -8.43 9.07 3.88
CA ARG A 29 -8.51 8.01 4.90
C ARG A 29 -9.53 6.93 4.54
N VAL A 30 -10.68 7.32 3.97
CA VAL A 30 -11.72 6.37 3.54
C VAL A 30 -11.22 5.53 2.35
N HIS A 31 -10.59 6.17 1.37
CA HIS A 31 -9.99 5.47 0.22
C HIS A 31 -8.87 4.54 0.66
N TRP A 32 -8.02 4.96 1.62
CA TRP A 32 -7.00 4.11 2.21
C TRP A 32 -7.60 2.86 2.87
N ALA A 33 -8.63 3.04 3.68
CA ALA A 33 -9.33 1.93 4.32
C ALA A 33 -9.90 0.94 3.30
N ALA A 34 -10.50 1.46 2.22
CA ALA A 34 -11.00 0.64 1.13
C ALA A 34 -9.87 -0.13 0.42
N ALA A 35 -8.77 0.54 0.07
CA ALA A 35 -7.64 -0.06 -0.62
C ALA A 35 -6.98 -1.18 0.19
N VAL A 36 -6.75 -0.95 1.48
CA VAL A 36 -6.18 -1.95 2.41
C VAL A 36 -7.12 -3.14 2.56
N ALA A 37 -8.43 -2.91 2.70
CA ALA A 37 -9.41 -3.98 2.80
C ALA A 37 -9.47 -4.82 1.50
N LEU A 38 -9.46 -4.17 0.33
CA LEU A 38 -9.44 -4.83 -0.98
C LEU A 38 -8.15 -5.63 -1.19
N SER A 39 -6.99 -5.06 -0.86
CA SER A 39 -5.70 -5.77 -0.95
C SER A 39 -5.73 -7.09 -0.17
N ARG A 40 -6.29 -7.10 1.04
CA ARG A 40 -6.43 -8.33 1.82
C ARG A 40 -7.53 -9.26 1.29
N ALA A 41 -8.61 -8.69 0.71
CA ALA A 41 -9.72 -9.46 0.16
C ALA A 41 -9.31 -10.33 -1.04
N VAL A 42 -8.29 -9.95 -1.82
CA VAL A 42 -7.75 -10.76 -2.94
C VAL A 42 -7.49 -12.19 -2.48
N GLY A 43 -6.72 -12.39 -1.40
CA GLY A 43 -6.41 -13.73 -0.89
C GLY A 43 -7.61 -14.44 -0.30
N HIS A 44 -8.57 -13.71 0.27
CA HIS A 44 -9.79 -14.29 0.79
C HIS A 44 -10.69 -14.83 -0.35
N ILE A 45 -10.90 -14.05 -1.39
CA ILE A 45 -11.67 -14.42 -2.56
C ILE A 45 -11.00 -15.57 -3.31
N LEU A 46 -9.68 -15.54 -3.45
CA LEU A 46 -8.91 -16.65 -4.02
C LEU A 46 -9.20 -17.97 -3.33
N HIS A 47 -9.20 -17.99 -2.00
CA HIS A 47 -9.43 -19.21 -1.23
C HIS A 47 -10.91 -19.63 -1.18
N LYS A 48 -11.84 -18.68 -1.05
CA LYS A 48 -13.26 -18.94 -0.79
C LYS A 48 -14.15 -18.98 -2.02
N VAL A 49 -13.69 -18.41 -3.12
CA VAL A 49 -14.49 -18.31 -4.37
C VAL A 49 -13.78 -19.02 -5.51
N ASP A 50 -12.56 -18.62 -5.85
CA ASP A 50 -11.88 -19.13 -7.04
C ASP A 50 -11.42 -20.59 -6.87
N ALA A 51 -10.93 -20.96 -5.68
CA ALA A 51 -10.42 -22.32 -5.42
C ALA A 51 -11.46 -23.31 -4.91
N VAL A 52 -12.67 -22.87 -4.55
CA VAL A 52 -13.64 -23.71 -3.79
C VAL A 52 -14.12 -24.95 -4.54
N ASN A 53 -14.26 -24.87 -5.85
CA ASN A 53 -14.83 -25.95 -6.68
C ASN A 53 -13.78 -26.86 -7.35
N ASP A 54 -12.50 -26.60 -7.10
CA ASP A 54 -11.40 -27.38 -7.63
C ASP A 54 -10.39 -27.73 -6.54
N THR A 55 -10.42 -28.99 -6.10
CA THR A 55 -9.55 -29.53 -5.03
C THR A 55 -8.06 -29.28 -5.31
N ARG A 56 -7.67 -29.31 -6.58
CA ARG A 56 -6.28 -29.11 -6.99
C ARG A 56 -5.87 -27.66 -6.79
N THR A 57 -6.64 -26.70 -7.34
CA THR A 57 -6.41 -25.27 -7.11
C THR A 57 -6.44 -24.96 -5.62
N GLN A 58 -7.34 -25.58 -4.85
CA GLN A 58 -7.39 -25.42 -3.40
C GLN A 58 -6.10 -25.88 -2.71
N ASN A 59 -5.50 -26.99 -3.14
CA ASN A 59 -4.25 -27.48 -2.60
C ASN A 59 -3.07 -26.52 -2.93
N ILE A 60 -3.03 -26.00 -4.15
CA ILE A 60 -2.03 -25.01 -4.56
C ILE A 60 -2.17 -23.74 -3.70
N VAL A 61 -3.37 -23.19 -3.58
CA VAL A 61 -3.64 -21.98 -2.79
C VAL A 61 -3.30 -22.20 -1.31
N ASN A 62 -3.61 -23.37 -0.75
CA ASN A 62 -3.25 -23.70 0.65
C ASN A 62 -1.72 -23.80 0.85
N ALA A 63 -0.99 -24.34 -0.12
CA ALA A 63 0.47 -24.40 -0.09
C ALA A 63 1.07 -23.00 -0.16
N LYS A 64 0.61 -22.17 -1.10
CA LYS A 64 1.03 -20.78 -1.25
C LYS A 64 0.72 -19.94 -0.01
N PHE A 65 -0.43 -20.12 0.63
CA PHE A 65 -0.76 -19.42 1.86
C PHE A 65 0.20 -19.75 3.02
N LYS A 66 0.67 -20.99 3.12
CA LYS A 66 1.71 -21.36 4.09
C LYS A 66 3.05 -20.70 3.77
N GLU A 67 3.40 -20.65 2.48
CA GLU A 67 4.61 -20.01 1.98
C GLU A 67 4.60 -18.50 2.28
N TRP A 68 3.50 -17.79 1.99
CA TRP A 68 3.34 -16.36 2.28
C TRP A 68 3.48 -16.02 3.77
N LYS A 69 3.15 -16.97 4.64
CA LYS A 69 3.33 -16.84 6.10
C LYS A 69 4.70 -17.25 6.60
N SER A 70 5.55 -17.80 5.73
CA SER A 70 6.93 -18.13 6.09
C SER A 70 7.75 -16.86 6.34
N SER A 71 8.95 -17.01 6.91
CA SER A 71 9.88 -15.90 7.16
C SER A 71 10.64 -15.44 5.91
N ALA A 72 10.33 -15.97 4.73
CA ALA A 72 10.99 -15.58 3.48
C ALA A 72 10.78 -14.08 3.20
N GLU A 73 11.86 -13.42 2.78
CA GLU A 73 11.88 -11.96 2.56
C GLU A 73 10.91 -11.53 1.45
N GLU A 74 10.81 -12.31 0.38
CA GLU A 74 9.92 -12.10 -0.76
C GLU A 74 8.43 -12.01 -0.40
N HIS A 75 8.05 -12.52 0.78
CA HIS A 75 6.68 -12.47 1.30
C HIS A 75 6.51 -11.48 2.46
N GLN A 76 7.50 -10.62 2.71
CA GLN A 76 7.44 -9.62 3.77
C GLN A 76 6.24 -8.68 3.61
N ILE A 77 5.96 -8.24 2.38
CA ILE A 77 4.83 -7.34 2.07
C ILE A 77 3.48 -7.95 2.49
N PHE A 78 3.31 -9.26 2.35
CA PHE A 78 2.09 -9.93 2.77
C PHE A 78 1.89 -9.89 4.29
N ARG A 79 2.93 -10.22 5.05
CA ARG A 79 2.86 -10.30 6.51
C ARG A 79 2.85 -8.94 7.17
N GLU A 80 3.78 -8.08 6.77
CA GLU A 80 4.08 -6.83 7.48
C GLU A 80 3.23 -5.65 6.99
N PHE A 81 2.59 -5.77 5.80
CA PHE A 81 1.71 -4.75 5.29
C PHE A 81 0.28 -5.29 5.08
N ILE A 82 0.06 -6.25 4.15
CA ILE A 82 -1.30 -6.66 3.76
C ILE A 82 -2.09 -7.23 4.96
N GLU A 83 -1.50 -8.09 5.79
CA GLU A 83 -2.18 -8.63 6.98
C GLU A 83 -2.18 -7.64 8.15
N LYS A 84 -1.05 -6.98 8.43
CA LYS A 84 -0.87 -6.10 9.57
C LYS A 84 -1.74 -4.86 9.46
N GLU A 85 -1.63 -4.09 8.36
CA GLU A 85 -2.37 -2.85 8.17
C GLU A 85 -3.89 -3.08 8.18
N ARG A 86 -4.35 -4.15 7.49
CA ARG A 86 -5.76 -4.55 7.56
C ARG A 86 -6.21 -4.87 8.99
N ASN A 87 -5.38 -5.56 9.76
CA ASN A 87 -5.73 -5.91 11.14
C ASN A 87 -5.80 -4.67 12.03
N ASN A 88 -4.86 -3.74 11.91
CA ASN A 88 -4.85 -2.46 12.61
C ASN A 88 -6.14 -1.68 12.29
N LEU A 89 -6.45 -1.58 11.00
CA LEU A 89 -7.61 -0.84 10.52
C LEU A 89 -8.95 -1.44 11.03
N LEU A 90 -9.15 -2.76 10.88
CA LEU A 90 -10.43 -3.39 11.17
C LEU A 90 -10.64 -3.72 12.66
N LYS A 91 -9.58 -3.90 13.43
CA LYS A 91 -9.68 -4.24 14.85
C LYS A 91 -9.58 -3.03 15.77
N GLU A 92 -8.75 -2.05 15.38
CA GLU A 92 -8.38 -0.92 16.22
C GLU A 92 -8.79 0.43 15.61
N TYR A 93 -9.26 0.42 14.36
CA TYR A 93 -9.52 1.61 13.56
C TYR A 93 -8.30 2.56 13.53
N ARG A 94 -7.12 1.96 13.48
CA ARG A 94 -5.81 2.61 13.41
C ARG A 94 -5.17 2.32 12.06
N THR A 95 -4.38 3.23 11.56
CA THR A 95 -3.57 3.09 10.37
C THR A 95 -2.12 3.44 10.69
N ASP A 96 -1.18 2.75 10.08
CA ASP A 96 0.25 3.02 10.20
C ASP A 96 0.70 4.09 9.17
N VAL A 97 -0.23 4.87 8.63
CA VAL A 97 0.05 6.01 7.74
C VAL A 97 -0.14 7.32 8.50
N HIS A 98 0.75 8.27 8.30
CA HIS A 98 0.64 9.58 8.92
C HIS A 98 -0.64 10.30 8.44
N PRO A 99 -1.53 10.75 9.35
CA PRO A 99 -2.84 11.29 8.99
C PRO A 99 -2.77 12.61 8.22
N HIS A 100 -1.71 13.36 8.45
CA HIS A 100 -1.47 14.65 7.82
C HIS A 100 -0.04 14.71 7.33
N SER A 101 0.15 14.98 6.05
CA SER A 101 1.47 15.32 5.54
C SER A 101 1.37 16.58 4.71
N SER A 102 1.91 17.67 5.21
CA SER A 102 2.19 18.84 4.41
C SER A 102 3.68 18.85 4.11
N THR A 103 4.04 18.79 2.83
CA THR A 103 5.43 18.95 2.41
C THR A 103 5.72 20.42 2.20
N GLY A 104 6.70 20.94 2.94
CA GLY A 104 7.14 22.35 2.84
C GLY A 104 8.58 22.45 2.33
N LEU A 105 8.82 23.47 1.52
CA LEU A 105 10.17 23.91 1.20
C LEU A 105 10.60 24.98 2.20
N GLU A 106 11.77 24.77 2.82
CA GLU A 106 12.39 25.74 3.67
C GLU A 106 13.48 26.48 2.89
N PHE A 107 13.38 27.82 2.85
CA PHE A 107 14.37 28.69 2.24
C PHE A 107 15.07 29.50 3.31
N GLU A 108 16.39 29.39 3.38
CA GLU A 108 17.24 30.28 4.16
C GLU A 108 17.96 31.23 3.20
N TYR A 109 17.77 32.53 3.36
CA TYR A 109 18.46 33.56 2.57
C TYR A 109 18.97 34.68 3.44
N THR A 110 20.08 35.28 3.01
CA THR A 110 20.74 36.36 3.71
C THR A 110 20.67 37.64 2.88
N LEU A 111 20.11 38.67 3.44
CA LEU A 111 20.06 39.99 2.81
C LEU A 111 21.08 40.95 3.42
N LYS A 112 21.73 41.71 2.54
CA LYS A 112 22.56 42.82 2.93
C LYS A 112 21.75 44.12 2.84
N PRO A 113 21.52 44.85 3.93
CA PRO A 113 20.83 46.12 3.88
C PRO A 113 21.56 47.15 2.99
N PHE A 114 20.82 48.01 2.30
CA PHE A 114 21.36 49.07 1.44
C PHE A 114 22.11 50.14 2.24
N ASP A 115 21.79 50.33 3.53
CA ASP A 115 22.41 51.26 4.47
C ASP A 115 23.77 50.79 5.03
N GLY A 116 24.26 49.62 4.55
CA GLY A 116 25.52 49.05 5.03
C GLY A 116 25.41 48.35 6.37
N GLY A 117 24.21 48.16 6.90
CA GLY A 117 23.95 47.45 8.16
C GLY A 117 24.37 45.97 8.11
N PRO A 118 24.32 45.27 9.26
CA PRO A 118 24.71 43.88 9.36
C PRO A 118 23.83 42.99 8.50
N LEU A 119 24.38 41.88 8.01
CA LEU A 119 23.66 40.83 7.26
C LEU A 119 22.47 40.30 8.08
N LYS A 120 21.31 40.25 7.48
CA LYS A 120 20.08 39.69 8.10
C LYS A 120 19.75 38.36 7.46
N LYS A 121 19.63 37.32 8.29
CA LYS A 121 19.17 35.99 7.86
C LYS A 121 17.66 35.91 7.98
N PHE A 122 17.02 35.34 6.96
CA PHE A 122 15.60 35.11 6.92
C PHE A 122 15.36 33.64 6.60
N ARG A 123 14.34 33.09 7.23
CA ARG A 123 13.85 31.74 7.01
C ARG A 123 12.39 31.83 6.62
N ASN A 124 12.05 31.21 5.51
CA ASN A 124 10.69 31.15 5.03
C ASN A 124 10.32 29.70 4.71
N ILE A 125 9.12 29.27 5.07
CA ILE A 125 8.60 27.95 4.79
C ILE A 125 7.40 28.15 3.86
N THR A 126 7.46 27.52 2.68
CA THR A 126 6.35 27.49 1.73
C THR A 126 5.81 26.08 1.68
N VAL A 127 4.54 25.89 2.04
CA VAL A 127 3.85 24.60 1.90
C VAL A 127 3.60 24.38 0.42
N LEU A 128 4.02 23.21 -0.10
CA LEU A 128 3.87 22.86 -1.51
C LEU A 128 2.50 22.26 -1.77
N ASP A 129 2.13 21.22 -1.02
CA ASP A 129 0.88 20.50 -1.17
C ASP A 129 0.62 19.60 0.05
N GLU A 130 -0.65 19.19 0.23
CA GLU A 130 -1.06 18.33 1.34
C GLU A 130 -1.04 16.82 1.00
N ASN A 131 -0.93 16.44 -0.29
CA ASN A 131 -0.92 15.05 -0.73
C ASN A 131 0.37 14.60 -1.43
N ILE A 132 1.46 15.36 -1.31
CA ILE A 132 2.74 14.99 -1.95
C ILE A 132 3.35 13.75 -1.32
N TYR A 133 3.19 13.56 -0.01
CA TYR A 133 3.84 12.49 0.72
C TYR A 133 3.02 12.04 1.93
N ARG A 134 2.73 10.74 1.99
CA ARG A 134 1.96 10.09 3.07
C ARG A 134 2.79 8.96 3.69
N PRO A 135 3.74 9.28 4.60
CA PRO A 135 4.67 8.29 5.11
C PRO A 135 4.02 7.24 5.99
N MET A 136 4.49 6.01 5.83
CA MET A 136 4.30 4.96 6.84
C MET A 136 5.05 5.36 8.11
N ILE A 137 4.43 5.19 9.30
CA ILE A 137 4.96 5.70 10.57
C ILE A 137 5.68 4.64 11.40
N GLU A 138 5.54 3.37 11.05
CA GLU A 138 6.22 2.28 11.76
C GLU A 138 6.43 1.04 10.89
N GLY A 139 7.30 0.15 11.35
CA GLY A 139 7.55 -1.15 10.72
C GLY A 139 8.60 -1.10 9.61
N PRO A 140 8.71 -2.17 8.81
CA PRO A 140 9.75 -2.27 7.78
C PRO A 140 9.61 -1.27 6.63
N TYR A 141 8.44 -0.65 6.50
CA TYR A 141 8.14 0.37 5.47
C TYR A 141 8.13 1.79 6.02
N GLU A 142 8.60 1.99 7.28
CA GLU A 142 8.68 3.32 7.91
C GLU A 142 9.39 4.31 7.00
N GLY A 143 8.79 5.50 6.83
CA GLY A 143 9.30 6.54 5.95
C GLY A 143 9.00 6.35 4.46
N GLY A 144 8.50 5.19 4.01
CA GLY A 144 8.03 5.01 2.64
C GLY A 144 6.66 5.66 2.41
N ASP A 145 6.39 6.15 1.20
CA ASP A 145 5.04 6.61 0.87
C ASP A 145 4.06 5.44 0.89
N ALA A 146 2.94 5.61 1.56
CA ALA A 146 1.93 4.56 1.73
C ALA A 146 1.36 4.05 0.39
N ARG A 147 1.28 4.92 -0.63
CA ARG A 147 0.82 4.57 -1.98
C ARG A 147 1.83 3.67 -2.69
N ASP A 148 3.13 3.94 -2.54
CA ASP A 148 4.20 3.11 -3.10
C ASP A 148 4.20 1.71 -2.45
N VAL A 149 4.00 1.63 -1.14
CA VAL A 149 3.88 0.35 -0.42
C VAL A 149 2.63 -0.41 -0.87
N LEU A 150 1.52 0.27 -1.08
CA LEU A 150 0.31 -0.36 -1.62
C LEU A 150 0.51 -0.83 -3.07
N GLN A 151 1.22 -0.07 -3.90
CA GLN A 151 1.58 -0.47 -5.27
C GLN A 151 2.48 -1.72 -5.26
N GLU A 152 3.43 -1.81 -4.33
CA GLU A 152 4.25 -3.01 -4.12
C GLU A 152 3.38 -4.22 -3.76
N ALA A 153 2.41 -4.05 -2.86
CA ALA A 153 1.46 -5.09 -2.49
C ALA A 153 0.58 -5.55 -3.67
N ILE A 154 0.15 -4.63 -4.52
CA ILE A 154 -0.60 -4.94 -5.75
C ILE A 154 0.26 -5.76 -6.71
N THR A 155 1.50 -5.33 -6.94
CA THR A 155 2.45 -6.03 -7.82
C THR A 155 2.78 -7.43 -7.29
N TRP A 156 2.94 -7.57 -5.97
CA TRP A 156 3.12 -8.87 -5.34
C TRP A 156 1.92 -9.78 -5.57
N TRP A 157 0.68 -9.28 -5.44
CA TRP A 157 -0.53 -10.05 -5.74
C TRP A 157 -0.61 -10.49 -7.21
N GLU A 158 -0.25 -9.61 -8.15
CA GLU A 158 -0.21 -9.98 -9.58
C GLU A 158 0.68 -11.20 -9.80
N ASN A 159 1.89 -11.15 -9.26
CA ASN A 159 2.85 -12.24 -9.37
C ASN A 159 2.33 -13.54 -8.73
N GLN A 160 1.69 -13.45 -7.56
CA GLN A 160 1.15 -14.63 -6.89
C GLN A 160 -0.02 -15.24 -7.66
N LEU A 161 -0.91 -14.43 -8.23
CA LEU A 161 -2.03 -14.92 -9.03
C LEU A 161 -1.56 -15.55 -10.34
N ASP A 162 -0.54 -14.97 -10.99
CA ASP A 162 0.07 -15.51 -12.19
C ASP A 162 0.74 -16.87 -11.93
N GLU A 163 1.46 -17.00 -10.83
CA GLU A 163 2.09 -18.25 -10.43
C GLU A 163 1.05 -19.35 -10.12
N ILE A 164 -0.03 -19.00 -9.43
CA ILE A 164 -1.12 -19.95 -9.13
C ILE A 164 -1.80 -20.43 -10.41
N ASP A 165 -2.11 -19.53 -11.34
CA ASP A 165 -2.71 -19.88 -12.63
C ASP A 165 -1.76 -20.76 -13.46
N TRP A 166 -0.45 -20.50 -13.43
CA TRP A 166 0.56 -21.32 -14.10
C TRP A 166 0.68 -22.72 -13.48
N LEU A 167 0.76 -22.83 -12.16
CA LEU A 167 0.81 -24.12 -11.44
C LEU A 167 -0.44 -24.95 -11.71
N ALA A 168 -1.59 -24.30 -11.72
CA ALA A 168 -2.85 -24.98 -12.01
C ALA A 168 -2.93 -25.48 -13.46
N ALA A 169 -2.38 -24.78 -14.44
CA ALA A 169 -2.35 -25.19 -15.84
C ALA A 169 -1.32 -26.30 -16.10
N THR A 170 -0.12 -26.22 -15.50
CA THR A 170 1.03 -27.07 -15.82
C THR A 170 0.90 -28.50 -15.27
N SER A 171 0.16 -28.70 -14.19
CA SER A 171 -0.02 -30.03 -13.61
C SER A 171 -1.09 -30.87 -14.34
N GLU A 172 -1.59 -30.46 -15.52
CA GLU A 172 -2.51 -31.23 -16.37
C GLU A 172 -1.78 -32.20 -17.34
N GLN A 173 -0.46 -32.26 -17.31
CA GLN A 173 0.39 -33.19 -18.06
C GLN A 173 0.87 -34.34 -17.16
#